data_2e0b99914c297e0317ab35d214a8d76f
#
_entry.id   2e0b99914c297e0317ab35d214a8d76f
#
_cell.length_a   1.000
_cell.length_b   1.000
_cell.length_c   1.000
_cell.angle_alpha   90.00
_cell.angle_beta   90.00
_cell.angle_gamma   90.00
#
_symmetry.space_group_name_H-M   'P 1'
#
loop_
_entity.id
_entity.type
_entity.pdbx_description
1 polymer ?
#
loop_
_entity_poly.entity_id
_entity_poly.type
_entity_poly.pdbx_seq_one_letter_code
_entity_poly.pdbx_strand_id
1 'polypeptide(L)'
;FNKYGKNETKKFFQNTIEGSNFTKNIIQEHNIDCDLTGDSNYEVAPHPSYFEGIKEEAETYNKEFGIETKVFSKEEFNEIGHGGNEQFGAMSYKPGFAINPLKFLLGIANVANNAGVKIFQKSKVTKIEKFKGKFKIISNGSIVKANKIVMATNGFYRDDIFPKLNNMILPVISNIIITRPLTTEEIKSHNFITNNPVLNIRNLLFYYRLLKDNRFLFGARGDLIGSEKSSLEKSKNMEQQMKKVFPNWKNVNIDFHWRGLVAVTTKFSPS
;
A
#
# COMPACT_ATOMS: atom_id res chain seq x y z
N PHE A 1 18.88 -8.32 -7.76
CA PHE A 1 20.08 -9.18 -7.79
C PHE A 1 21.37 -8.40 -7.57
N ASN A 2 21.60 -7.32 -8.30
CA ASN A 2 22.88 -6.59 -8.30
C ASN A 2 23.31 -6.03 -6.93
N LYS A 3 22.36 -5.69 -6.07
CA LYS A 3 22.63 -5.08 -4.75
C LYS A 3 22.88 -6.10 -3.63
N TYR A 4 22.15 -7.22 -3.63
CA TYR A 4 22.13 -8.17 -2.51
C TYR A 4 22.57 -9.59 -2.89
N GLY A 5 22.80 -9.83 -4.17
CA GLY A 5 23.03 -11.17 -4.72
C GLY A 5 21.74 -12.01 -4.82
N LYS A 6 21.81 -13.07 -5.60
CA LYS A 6 20.65 -13.90 -5.97
C LYS A 6 19.97 -14.56 -4.76
N ASN A 7 20.74 -15.12 -3.84
CA ASN A 7 20.19 -15.87 -2.70
C ASN A 7 19.45 -14.97 -1.72
N GLU A 8 20.00 -13.81 -1.37
CA GLU A 8 19.34 -12.88 -0.45
C GLU A 8 18.10 -12.25 -1.09
N THR A 9 18.13 -11.96 -2.39
CA THR A 9 16.96 -11.49 -3.12
C THR A 9 15.83 -12.54 -3.10
N LYS A 10 16.15 -13.82 -3.32
CA LYS A 10 15.15 -14.92 -3.21
C LYS A 10 14.51 -15.00 -1.82
N LYS A 11 15.33 -14.95 -0.77
CA LYS A 11 14.81 -14.92 0.61
C LYS A 11 13.89 -13.71 0.87
N PHE A 12 14.25 -12.55 0.33
CA PHE A 12 13.42 -11.35 0.46
C PHE A 12 12.04 -11.56 -0.17
N PHE A 13 11.98 -12.08 -1.41
CA PHE A 13 10.71 -12.37 -2.08
C PHE A 13 9.90 -13.45 -1.34
N GLN A 14 10.55 -14.51 -0.87
CA GLN A 14 9.91 -15.56 -0.08
C GLN A 14 9.28 -14.99 1.20
N ASN A 15 10.02 -14.17 1.95
CA ASN A 15 9.50 -13.52 3.17
C ASN A 15 8.32 -12.60 2.85
N THR A 16 8.30 -11.95 1.68
CA THR A 16 7.18 -11.10 1.25
C THR A 16 5.92 -11.93 0.99
N ILE A 17 6.07 -13.09 0.33
CA ILE A 17 4.99 -14.04 0.09
C ILE A 17 4.46 -14.61 1.42
N GLU A 18 5.35 -15.02 2.30
CA GLU A 18 4.99 -15.53 3.64
C GLU A 18 4.25 -14.46 4.46
N GLY A 19 4.71 -13.21 4.42
CA GLY A 19 4.04 -12.09 5.10
C GLY A 19 2.63 -11.81 4.53
N SER A 20 2.45 -11.91 3.23
CA SER A 20 1.15 -11.78 2.58
C SER A 20 0.19 -12.91 3.01
N ASN A 21 0.65 -14.16 2.97
CA ASN A 21 -0.12 -15.32 3.40
C ASN A 21 -0.45 -15.26 4.90
N PHE A 22 0.50 -14.85 5.73
CA PHE A 22 0.30 -14.66 7.16
C PHE A 22 -0.80 -13.63 7.44
N THR A 23 -0.79 -12.51 6.73
CA THR A 23 -1.84 -11.48 6.86
C THR A 23 -3.21 -12.03 6.48
N LYS A 24 -3.29 -12.78 5.36
CA LYS A 24 -4.54 -13.41 4.92
C LYS A 24 -5.05 -14.44 5.93
N ASN A 25 -4.15 -15.24 6.50
CA ASN A 25 -4.50 -16.25 7.52
C ASN A 25 -5.07 -15.57 8.79
N ILE A 26 -4.44 -14.52 9.30
CA ILE A 26 -4.98 -13.75 10.45
C ILE A 26 -6.39 -13.24 10.17
N ILE A 27 -6.64 -12.69 8.99
CA ILE A 27 -7.97 -12.20 8.58
C ILE A 27 -8.99 -13.35 8.66
N GLN A 28 -8.64 -14.53 8.16
CA GLN A 28 -9.52 -15.69 8.10
C GLN A 28 -9.72 -16.33 9.49
N GLU A 29 -8.64 -16.59 10.22
CA GLU A 29 -8.67 -17.24 11.54
C GLU A 29 -9.47 -16.43 12.58
N HIS A 30 -9.40 -15.11 12.50
CA HIS A 30 -10.11 -14.23 13.42
C HIS A 30 -11.38 -13.61 12.85
N ASN A 31 -11.80 -14.02 11.64
CA ASN A 31 -12.99 -13.54 10.95
C ASN A 31 -13.04 -11.99 10.89
N ILE A 32 -11.92 -11.36 10.54
CA ILE A 32 -11.86 -9.90 10.46
C ILE A 32 -12.56 -9.41 9.19
N ASP A 33 -13.70 -8.71 9.34
CA ASP A 33 -14.34 -8.02 8.23
C ASP A 33 -13.52 -6.78 7.83
N CYS A 34 -12.68 -6.93 6.84
CA CYS A 34 -11.83 -5.86 6.31
C CYS A 34 -12.00 -5.63 4.80
N ASP A 35 -13.16 -5.97 4.24
CA ASP A 35 -13.45 -5.84 2.80
C ASP A 35 -12.39 -6.53 1.92
N LEU A 36 -11.93 -7.70 2.35
CA LEU A 36 -10.96 -8.48 1.58
C LEU A 36 -11.49 -8.78 0.17
N THR A 37 -10.72 -8.41 -0.86
CA THR A 37 -11.05 -8.62 -2.28
C THR A 37 -9.82 -8.98 -3.10
N GLY A 38 -10.04 -9.72 -4.18
CA GLY A 38 -8.99 -10.16 -5.09
C GLY A 38 -8.16 -11.33 -4.57
N ASP A 39 -7.32 -11.84 -5.44
CA ASP A 39 -6.37 -12.94 -5.17
C ASP A 39 -5.01 -12.72 -5.83
N SER A 40 -4.89 -11.68 -6.63
CA SER A 40 -3.72 -11.28 -7.42
C SER A 40 -3.50 -9.78 -7.34
N ASN A 41 -2.31 -9.33 -7.74
CA ASN A 41 -2.05 -7.94 -8.10
C ASN A 41 -1.95 -7.83 -9.61
N TYR A 42 -2.37 -6.70 -10.18
CA TYR A 42 -2.09 -6.36 -11.56
C TYR A 42 -1.08 -5.23 -11.66
N GLU A 43 -0.09 -5.40 -12.51
CA GLU A 43 0.82 -4.34 -12.94
C GLU A 43 0.57 -4.00 -14.40
N VAL A 44 0.24 -2.73 -14.67
CA VAL A 44 -0.21 -2.26 -15.98
C VAL A 44 0.86 -1.41 -16.62
N ALA A 45 1.17 -1.66 -17.89
CA ALA A 45 2.01 -0.80 -18.71
C ALA A 45 1.29 0.51 -19.05
N PRO A 46 1.75 1.67 -18.55
CA PRO A 46 1.09 2.96 -18.85
C PRO A 46 1.40 3.50 -20.26
N HIS A 47 2.34 2.88 -20.97
CA HIS A 47 2.75 3.20 -22.34
C HIS A 47 3.30 1.95 -23.02
N PRO A 48 3.21 1.80 -24.34
CA PRO A 48 3.67 0.60 -25.06
C PRO A 48 5.12 0.20 -24.76
N SER A 49 6.00 1.18 -24.57
CA SER A 49 7.43 0.93 -24.29
C SER A 49 7.70 0.22 -22.95
N TYR A 50 6.72 0.15 -22.04
CA TYR A 50 6.86 -0.57 -20.77
C TYR A 50 6.48 -2.05 -20.89
N PHE A 51 5.76 -2.44 -21.94
CA PHE A 51 5.15 -3.76 -21.99
C PHE A 51 6.18 -4.90 -22.11
N GLU A 52 7.26 -4.69 -22.88
CA GLU A 52 8.35 -5.68 -22.94
C GLU A 52 9.01 -5.88 -21.57
N GLY A 53 9.24 -4.79 -20.82
CA GLY A 53 9.76 -4.88 -19.44
C GLY A 53 8.86 -5.68 -18.50
N ILE A 54 7.53 -5.56 -18.65
CA ILE A 54 6.56 -6.39 -17.90
C ILE A 54 6.73 -7.88 -18.22
N LYS A 55 6.92 -8.25 -19.48
CA LYS A 55 7.16 -9.65 -19.88
C LYS A 55 8.42 -10.22 -19.24
N GLU A 56 9.54 -9.48 -19.35
CA GLU A 56 10.82 -9.87 -18.76
C GLU A 56 10.73 -10.00 -17.23
N GLU A 57 9.98 -9.10 -16.59
CA GLU A 57 9.76 -9.14 -15.15
C GLU A 57 8.90 -10.34 -14.74
N ALA A 58 7.83 -10.64 -15.48
CA ALA A 58 6.97 -11.79 -15.24
C ALA A 58 7.74 -13.12 -15.39
N GLU A 59 8.60 -13.24 -16.40
CA GLU A 59 9.47 -14.41 -16.56
C GLU A 59 10.45 -14.54 -15.39
N THR A 60 11.04 -13.43 -14.95
CA THR A 60 11.96 -13.39 -13.81
C THR A 60 11.26 -13.80 -12.52
N TYR A 61 10.06 -13.29 -12.25
CA TYR A 61 9.25 -13.65 -11.08
C TYR A 61 8.95 -15.14 -11.06
N ASN A 62 8.51 -15.68 -12.18
CA ASN A 62 8.18 -17.10 -12.28
C ASN A 62 9.43 -17.99 -12.14
N LYS A 63 10.47 -17.73 -12.95
CA LYS A 63 11.67 -18.57 -13.06
C LYS A 63 12.57 -18.50 -11.81
N GLU A 64 12.77 -17.28 -11.27
CA GLU A 64 13.75 -17.05 -10.22
C GLU A 64 13.15 -17.07 -8.83
N PHE A 65 11.88 -16.69 -8.68
CA PHE A 65 11.23 -16.58 -7.36
C PHE A 65 10.07 -17.54 -7.16
N GLY A 66 9.67 -18.29 -8.20
CA GLY A 66 8.52 -19.21 -8.13
C GLY A 66 7.17 -18.51 -7.92
N ILE A 67 7.10 -17.24 -8.30
CA ILE A 67 5.86 -16.45 -8.21
C ILE A 67 5.00 -16.76 -9.43
N GLU A 68 3.75 -17.18 -9.22
CA GLU A 68 2.79 -17.39 -10.31
C GLU A 68 2.49 -16.07 -10.99
N THR A 69 2.82 -15.96 -12.28
CA THR A 69 2.57 -14.79 -13.11
C THR A 69 1.83 -15.15 -14.38
N LYS A 70 1.02 -14.20 -14.88
CA LYS A 70 0.42 -14.25 -16.23
C LYS A 70 0.58 -12.89 -16.87
N VAL A 71 0.92 -12.87 -18.17
CA VAL A 71 1.00 -11.66 -18.97
C VAL A 71 -0.23 -11.59 -19.86
N PHE A 72 -0.76 -10.40 -20.05
CA PHE A 72 -1.94 -10.11 -20.84
C PHE A 72 -1.65 -8.99 -21.82
N SER A 73 -2.02 -9.15 -23.08
CA SER A 73 -2.03 -8.07 -24.05
C SER A 73 -2.99 -6.96 -23.62
N LYS A 74 -2.99 -5.84 -24.33
CA LYS A 74 -3.94 -4.75 -24.09
C LYS A 74 -5.39 -5.23 -24.21
N GLU A 75 -5.69 -6.02 -25.23
CA GLU A 75 -7.00 -6.56 -25.52
C GLU A 75 -7.43 -7.56 -24.44
N GLU A 76 -6.58 -8.53 -24.12
CA GLU A 76 -6.84 -9.50 -23.07
C GLU A 76 -7.07 -8.85 -21.71
N PHE A 77 -6.25 -7.84 -21.35
CA PHE A 77 -6.44 -7.16 -20.06
C PHE A 77 -7.72 -6.31 -20.04
N ASN A 78 -8.13 -5.75 -21.18
CA ASN A 78 -9.43 -5.07 -21.28
C ASN A 78 -10.63 -6.00 -20.97
N GLU A 79 -10.48 -7.30 -21.23
CA GLU A 79 -11.51 -8.32 -20.98
C GLU A 79 -11.64 -8.73 -19.50
N ILE A 80 -10.56 -8.57 -18.71
CA ILE A 80 -10.49 -9.08 -17.33
C ILE A 80 -10.18 -8.00 -16.29
N GLY A 81 -9.73 -6.83 -16.71
CA GLY A 81 -9.25 -5.75 -15.87
C GLY A 81 -9.99 -4.45 -16.12
N HIS A 82 -9.48 -3.63 -17.03
CA HIS A 82 -10.09 -2.37 -17.45
C HIS A 82 -9.54 -1.84 -18.78
N GLY A 83 -10.30 -0.94 -19.42
CA GLY A 83 -9.97 -0.30 -20.70
C GLY A 83 -9.57 1.19 -20.58
N GLY A 84 -8.80 1.58 -19.57
CA GLY A 84 -8.31 2.95 -19.44
C GLY A 84 -7.29 3.34 -20.51
N ASN A 85 -7.10 4.64 -20.74
CA ASN A 85 -6.18 5.16 -21.79
C ASN A 85 -4.72 4.79 -21.58
N GLU A 86 -4.30 4.59 -20.35
CA GLU A 86 -2.92 4.23 -19.98
C GLU A 86 -2.83 2.75 -19.64
N GLN A 87 -3.42 1.90 -20.47
CA GLN A 87 -3.40 0.46 -20.38
C GLN A 87 -2.91 -0.12 -21.71
N PHE A 88 -1.69 -0.64 -21.76
CA PHE A 88 -1.02 -1.22 -22.93
C PHE A 88 -0.56 -2.66 -22.68
N GLY A 89 -1.32 -3.38 -21.87
CA GLY A 89 -1.04 -4.71 -21.38
C GLY A 89 -0.69 -4.71 -19.91
N ALA A 90 -0.70 -5.89 -19.31
CA ALA A 90 -0.49 -6.07 -17.89
C ALA A 90 0.16 -7.41 -17.57
N MET A 91 0.68 -7.55 -16.35
CA MET A 91 0.89 -8.85 -15.72
C MET A 91 0.05 -8.97 -14.45
N SER A 92 -0.33 -10.20 -14.11
CA SER A 92 -0.78 -10.54 -12.77
C SER A 92 0.31 -11.33 -12.04
N TYR A 93 0.33 -11.22 -10.72
CA TYR A 93 1.15 -12.07 -9.87
C TYR A 93 0.46 -12.39 -8.55
N LYS A 94 0.77 -13.58 -7.99
CA LYS A 94 0.24 -14.09 -6.72
C LYS A 94 1.36 -14.29 -5.70
N PRO A 95 1.03 -14.16 -4.39
CA PRO A 95 -0.25 -13.77 -3.85
C PRO A 95 -0.51 -12.27 -3.97
N GLY A 96 -1.79 -11.88 -4.01
CA GLY A 96 -2.21 -10.50 -4.00
C GLY A 96 -3.64 -10.37 -3.52
N PHE A 97 -3.95 -9.29 -2.80
CA PHE A 97 -5.31 -8.97 -2.37
C PHE A 97 -5.39 -7.52 -1.92
N ALA A 98 -6.58 -7.01 -1.80
CA ALA A 98 -6.83 -5.69 -1.25
C ALA A 98 -7.72 -5.77 -0.01
N ILE A 99 -7.49 -4.85 0.93
CA ILE A 99 -8.26 -4.73 2.17
C ILE A 99 -8.63 -3.28 2.44
N ASN A 100 -9.59 -3.07 3.33
CA ASN A 100 -9.80 -1.79 3.98
C ASN A 100 -8.85 -1.69 5.19
N PRO A 101 -7.82 -0.84 5.13
CA PRO A 101 -6.78 -0.81 6.15
C PRO A 101 -7.30 -0.38 7.53
N LEU A 102 -8.32 0.49 7.58
CA LEU A 102 -8.92 0.92 8.86
C LEU A 102 -9.71 -0.23 9.50
N LYS A 103 -10.54 -0.92 8.75
CA LYS A 103 -11.27 -2.08 9.25
C LYS A 103 -10.31 -3.18 9.72
N PHE A 104 -9.25 -3.44 8.95
CA PHE A 104 -8.21 -4.40 9.33
C PHE A 104 -7.53 -4.00 10.64
N LEU A 105 -7.11 -2.73 10.78
CA LEU A 105 -6.48 -2.23 12.01
C LEU A 105 -7.40 -2.39 13.23
N LEU A 106 -8.67 -2.02 13.09
CA LEU A 106 -9.65 -2.17 14.19
C LEU A 106 -9.90 -3.65 14.52
N GLY A 107 -9.94 -4.52 13.51
CA GLY A 107 -10.04 -5.96 13.70
C GLY A 107 -8.86 -6.54 14.48
N ILE A 108 -7.63 -6.21 14.08
CA ILE A 108 -6.41 -6.62 14.80
C ILE A 108 -6.40 -6.07 16.23
N ALA A 109 -6.80 -4.81 16.43
CA ALA A 109 -6.87 -4.23 17.78
C ALA A 109 -7.85 -4.99 18.68
N ASN A 110 -9.00 -5.39 18.14
CA ASN A 110 -9.98 -6.20 18.87
C ASN A 110 -9.41 -7.60 19.21
N VAL A 111 -8.78 -8.27 18.26
CA VAL A 111 -8.11 -9.57 18.49
C VAL A 111 -7.06 -9.44 19.59
N ALA A 112 -6.20 -8.43 19.52
CA ALA A 112 -5.17 -8.18 20.52
C ALA A 112 -5.78 -7.92 21.91
N ASN A 113 -6.83 -7.11 21.98
CA ASN A 113 -7.53 -6.82 23.25
C ASN A 113 -8.15 -8.09 23.87
N ASN A 114 -8.76 -8.94 23.05
CA ASN A 114 -9.33 -10.23 23.51
C ASN A 114 -8.23 -11.21 23.98
N ALA A 115 -7.03 -11.09 23.44
CA ALA A 115 -5.84 -11.82 23.90
C ALA A 115 -5.18 -11.21 25.16
N GLY A 116 -5.77 -10.17 25.76
CA GLY A 116 -5.30 -9.52 26.99
C GLY A 116 -4.27 -8.41 26.78
N VAL A 117 -4.00 -7.99 25.56
CA VAL A 117 -3.13 -6.84 25.26
C VAL A 117 -3.82 -5.55 25.68
N LYS A 118 -3.12 -4.72 26.46
CA LYS A 118 -3.63 -3.40 26.86
C LYS A 118 -3.26 -2.35 25.81
N ILE A 119 -4.27 -1.75 25.20
CA ILE A 119 -4.11 -0.70 24.17
C ILE A 119 -4.44 0.65 24.79
N PHE A 120 -3.49 1.57 24.80
CA PHE A 120 -3.63 2.92 25.31
C PHE A 120 -3.64 3.94 24.19
N GLN A 121 -4.79 4.50 23.88
CA GLN A 121 -4.93 5.61 22.94
C GLN A 121 -4.54 6.94 23.58
N LYS A 122 -4.23 7.96 22.75
CA LYS A 122 -3.84 9.30 23.19
C LYS A 122 -2.68 9.33 24.20
N SER A 123 -1.88 8.28 24.20
CA SER A 123 -0.80 8.05 25.14
C SER A 123 0.56 8.21 24.45
N LYS A 124 0.87 9.46 24.07
CA LYS A 124 2.11 9.79 23.34
C LYS A 124 3.32 9.50 24.23
N VAL A 125 4.22 8.64 23.75
CA VAL A 125 5.51 8.42 24.38
C VAL A 125 6.39 9.68 24.20
N THR A 126 6.91 10.21 25.31
CA THR A 126 7.75 11.41 25.33
C THR A 126 9.21 11.12 25.64
N LYS A 127 9.50 9.98 26.28
CA LYS A 127 10.87 9.58 26.60
C LYS A 127 10.99 8.07 26.76
N ILE A 128 12.13 7.53 26.34
CA ILE A 128 12.52 6.13 26.55
C ILE A 128 13.91 6.13 27.20
N GLU A 129 14.05 5.47 28.34
CA GLU A 129 15.29 5.34 29.10
C GLU A 129 15.62 3.87 29.32
N LYS A 130 16.90 3.51 29.30
CA LYS A 130 17.36 2.21 29.80
C LYS A 130 17.63 2.31 31.31
N PHE A 131 17.08 1.38 32.07
CA PHE A 131 17.26 1.31 33.51
C PHE A 131 17.38 -0.14 33.99
N LYS A 132 18.52 -0.51 34.54
CA LYS A 132 18.79 -1.86 35.08
C LYS A 132 18.46 -2.99 34.08
N GLY A 133 18.89 -2.86 32.83
CA GLY A 133 18.65 -3.87 31.79
C GLY A 133 17.23 -3.89 31.19
N LYS A 134 16.35 -3.02 31.67
CA LYS A 134 14.95 -2.86 31.21
C LYS A 134 14.76 -1.50 30.54
N PHE A 135 13.59 -1.29 29.98
CA PHE A 135 13.18 -0.02 29.43
C PHE A 135 12.15 0.65 30.36
N LYS A 136 12.32 1.95 30.52
CA LYS A 136 11.37 2.86 31.18
C LYS A 136 10.83 3.79 30.11
N ILE A 137 9.51 3.71 29.88
CA ILE A 137 8.80 4.48 28.87
C ILE A 137 7.93 5.49 29.58
N ILE A 138 8.04 6.76 29.19
CA ILE A 138 7.27 7.87 29.80
C ILE A 138 6.23 8.33 28.80
N SER A 139 4.97 8.36 29.23
CA SER A 139 3.82 8.79 28.44
C SER A 139 2.85 9.54 29.35
N ASN A 140 2.51 10.79 29.03
CA ASN A 140 1.57 11.63 29.77
C ASN A 140 1.81 11.63 31.32
N GLY A 141 3.07 11.68 31.73
CA GLY A 141 3.45 11.62 33.15
C GLY A 141 3.44 10.23 33.79
N SER A 142 2.89 9.24 33.12
CA SER A 142 2.89 7.84 33.55
C SER A 142 4.14 7.10 33.10
N ILE A 143 4.50 6.05 33.84
CA ILE A 143 5.72 5.26 33.57
C ILE A 143 5.32 3.81 33.32
N VAL A 144 5.76 3.28 32.17
CA VAL A 144 5.69 1.85 31.86
C VAL A 144 7.09 1.25 31.87
N LYS A 145 7.24 0.11 32.53
CA LYS A 145 8.51 -0.66 32.53
C LYS A 145 8.33 -1.89 31.66
N ALA A 146 9.27 -2.12 30.74
CA ALA A 146 9.23 -3.26 29.82
C ALA A 146 10.62 -3.92 29.68
N ASN A 147 10.64 -5.23 29.46
CA ASN A 147 11.88 -5.94 29.17
C ASN A 147 12.35 -5.70 27.71
N LYS A 148 11.40 -5.52 26.80
CA LYS A 148 11.64 -5.28 25.36
C LYS A 148 10.69 -4.19 24.86
N ILE A 149 11.11 -3.47 23.82
CA ILE A 149 10.32 -2.46 23.12
C ILE A 149 10.36 -2.77 21.63
N VAL A 150 9.22 -2.62 20.97
CA VAL A 150 9.11 -2.59 19.51
C VAL A 150 8.70 -1.19 19.09
N MET A 151 9.47 -0.58 18.21
CA MET A 151 9.16 0.72 17.60
C MET A 151 8.41 0.48 16.29
N ALA A 152 7.09 0.64 16.31
CA ALA A 152 6.22 0.42 15.16
C ALA A 152 5.51 1.72 14.74
N THR A 153 6.25 2.84 14.71
CA THR A 153 5.70 4.20 14.52
C THR A 153 5.63 4.65 13.06
N ASN A 154 6.03 3.78 12.13
CA ASN A 154 6.08 4.08 10.70
C ASN A 154 6.90 5.37 10.44
N GLY A 155 6.45 6.26 9.56
CA GLY A 155 7.07 7.57 9.30
C GLY A 155 6.86 8.63 10.41
N PHE A 156 6.19 8.28 11.51
CA PHE A 156 5.93 9.19 12.65
C PHE A 156 6.94 9.02 13.80
N TYR A 157 8.19 8.75 13.50
CA TYR A 157 9.21 8.68 14.55
C TYR A 157 9.70 10.07 14.97
N ARG A 158 10.29 10.14 16.17
CA ARG A 158 10.87 11.37 16.71
C ARG A 158 12.35 11.14 17.04
N ASP A 159 13.18 12.01 16.54
CA ASP A 159 14.64 11.95 16.69
C ASP A 159 15.10 12.01 18.16
N ASP A 160 14.37 12.77 18.99
CA ASP A 160 14.66 12.94 20.41
C ASP A 160 14.28 11.73 21.27
N ILE A 161 13.36 10.87 20.80
CA ILE A 161 12.93 9.67 21.54
C ILE A 161 13.86 8.49 21.27
N PHE A 162 14.30 8.32 20.03
CA PHE A 162 15.18 7.22 19.63
C PHE A 162 16.23 7.66 18.61
N PRO A 163 17.30 8.35 19.05
CA PRO A 163 18.32 8.95 18.18
C PRO A 163 19.01 7.97 17.23
N LYS A 164 19.00 6.67 17.54
CA LYS A 164 19.58 5.64 16.66
C LYS A 164 18.88 5.49 15.31
N LEU A 165 17.63 5.98 15.17
CA LEU A 165 16.89 5.98 13.92
C LEU A 165 17.09 7.24 13.09
N ASN A 166 17.84 8.22 13.61
CA ASN A 166 18.10 9.46 12.89
C ASN A 166 18.78 9.16 11.56
N ASN A 167 18.26 9.77 10.50
CA ASN A 167 18.71 9.58 9.11
C ASN A 167 18.54 8.15 8.54
N MET A 168 17.85 7.25 9.24
CA MET A 168 17.58 5.90 8.75
C MET A 168 16.21 5.77 8.04
N ILE A 169 15.30 6.70 8.30
CA ILE A 169 13.94 6.69 7.76
C ILE A 169 13.67 8.01 7.05
N LEU A 170 13.24 7.92 5.79
CA LEU A 170 12.69 9.03 5.03
C LEU A 170 11.16 8.93 5.05
N PRO A 171 10.44 9.84 5.71
CA PRO A 171 8.98 9.88 5.64
C PRO A 171 8.54 10.42 4.29
N VAL A 172 7.90 9.57 3.48
CA VAL A 172 7.37 9.93 2.15
C VAL A 172 5.85 10.02 2.24
N ILE A 173 5.29 11.08 1.67
CA ILE A 173 3.84 11.26 1.65
C ILE A 173 3.24 10.47 0.48
N SER A 174 2.25 9.64 0.79
CA SER A 174 1.36 9.00 -0.16
C SER A 174 -0.01 9.65 -0.07
N ASN A 175 -0.63 9.92 -1.22
CA ASN A 175 -1.92 10.60 -1.32
C ASN A 175 -2.95 9.67 -1.95
N ILE A 176 -4.19 9.78 -1.51
CA ILE A 176 -5.33 9.02 -2.02
C ILE A 176 -6.49 9.98 -2.25
N ILE A 177 -7.15 9.82 -3.39
CA ILE A 177 -8.47 10.39 -3.67
C ILE A 177 -9.49 9.26 -3.82
N ILE A 178 -10.73 9.53 -3.42
CA ILE A 178 -11.86 8.62 -3.65
C ILE A 178 -13.00 9.39 -4.28
N THR A 179 -13.55 8.82 -5.34
CA THR A 179 -14.71 9.38 -6.05
C THR A 179 -16.00 9.21 -5.24
N ARG A 180 -17.06 9.91 -5.63
CA ARG A 180 -18.42 9.44 -5.34
C ARG A 180 -18.63 8.02 -5.89
N PRO A 181 -19.66 7.28 -5.46
CA PRO A 181 -20.01 6.04 -6.13
C PRO A 181 -20.19 6.26 -7.63
N LEU A 182 -19.56 5.41 -8.43
CA LEU A 182 -19.72 5.40 -9.88
C LEU A 182 -21.04 4.72 -10.25
N THR A 183 -21.68 5.19 -11.31
CA THR A 183 -22.85 4.49 -11.88
C THR A 183 -22.39 3.23 -12.64
N THR A 184 -23.31 2.32 -12.90
CA THR A 184 -23.04 1.13 -13.71
C THR A 184 -22.53 1.49 -15.11
N GLU A 185 -23.07 2.54 -15.71
CA GLU A 185 -22.67 3.05 -17.02
C GLU A 185 -21.24 3.62 -16.99
N GLU A 186 -20.89 4.35 -15.93
CA GLU A 186 -19.54 4.86 -15.74
C GLU A 186 -18.54 3.71 -15.60
N ILE A 187 -18.82 2.70 -14.78
CA ILE A 187 -17.97 1.52 -14.63
C ILE A 187 -17.81 0.80 -15.99
N LYS A 188 -18.91 0.55 -16.68
CA LYS A 188 -18.91 -0.08 -18.00
C LYS A 188 -18.18 0.74 -19.06
N SER A 189 -18.17 2.07 -18.97
CA SER A 189 -17.55 2.95 -19.95
C SER A 189 -16.05 2.74 -20.12
N HIS A 190 -15.39 2.17 -19.10
CA HIS A 190 -14.00 1.75 -19.10
C HIS A 190 -13.84 0.26 -18.88
N ASN A 191 -14.91 -0.52 -18.98
CA ASN A 191 -14.89 -1.96 -18.71
C ASN A 191 -14.14 -2.32 -17.43
N PHE A 192 -14.37 -1.56 -16.32
CA PHE A 192 -13.66 -1.79 -15.07
C PHE A 192 -14.33 -2.93 -14.30
N ILE A 193 -13.85 -4.15 -14.48
CA ILE A 193 -14.48 -5.37 -13.97
C ILE A 193 -13.66 -6.11 -12.91
N THR A 194 -12.37 -5.75 -12.75
CA THR A 194 -11.53 -6.43 -11.78
C THR A 194 -11.77 -5.98 -10.34
N ASN A 195 -11.70 -6.94 -9.41
CA ASN A 195 -11.66 -6.71 -7.96
C ASN A 195 -10.23 -6.76 -7.39
N ASN A 196 -9.25 -7.02 -8.23
CA ASN A 196 -7.84 -7.02 -7.84
C ASN A 196 -7.30 -5.59 -7.74
N PRO A 197 -6.34 -5.32 -6.86
CA PRO A 197 -5.62 -4.06 -6.87
C PRO A 197 -4.78 -3.94 -8.14
N VAL A 198 -4.75 -2.74 -8.70
CA VAL A 198 -4.02 -2.41 -9.91
C VAL A 198 -2.95 -1.35 -9.62
N LEU A 199 -1.76 -1.58 -10.12
CA LEU A 199 -0.63 -0.67 -10.09
C LEU A 199 -0.24 -0.31 -11.52
N ASN A 200 0.15 0.93 -11.78
CA ASN A 200 0.81 1.23 -13.03
C ASN A 200 2.31 1.50 -12.77
N ILE A 201 3.17 0.94 -13.59
CA ILE A 201 4.61 0.83 -13.33
C ILE A 201 5.43 2.08 -13.65
N ARG A 202 4.86 3.27 -13.60
CA ARG A 202 5.61 4.52 -13.74
C ARG A 202 6.44 4.84 -12.48
N ASN A 203 7.46 5.69 -12.58
CA ASN A 203 8.33 6.06 -11.45
C ASN A 203 7.57 6.60 -10.24
N LEU A 204 6.58 7.46 -10.45
CA LEU A 204 5.62 7.89 -9.44
C LEU A 204 4.30 7.16 -9.69
N LEU A 205 4.29 5.88 -9.33
CA LEU A 205 3.22 4.96 -9.65
C LEU A 205 1.86 5.44 -9.17
N PHE A 206 0.84 5.10 -9.96
CA PHE A 206 -0.55 5.12 -9.50
C PHE A 206 -0.93 3.73 -9.03
N TYR A 207 -1.77 3.67 -8.01
CA TYR A 207 -2.43 2.45 -7.57
C TYR A 207 -3.91 2.74 -7.41
N TYR A 208 -4.75 1.82 -7.87
CA TYR A 208 -6.17 2.05 -7.91
C TYR A 208 -6.98 0.76 -7.85
N ARG A 209 -8.22 0.90 -7.45
CA ARG A 209 -9.20 -0.18 -7.42
C ARG A 209 -10.63 0.36 -7.29
N LEU A 210 -11.59 -0.45 -7.67
CA LEU A 210 -12.99 -0.25 -7.34
C LEU A 210 -13.26 -0.80 -5.93
N LEU A 211 -14.00 -0.04 -5.11
CA LEU A 211 -14.43 -0.44 -3.78
C LEU A 211 -15.80 -1.13 -3.84
N LYS A 212 -16.19 -1.84 -2.78
CA LYS A 212 -17.47 -2.57 -2.72
C LYS A 212 -18.72 -1.70 -2.92
N ASP A 213 -18.62 -0.42 -2.60
CA ASP A 213 -19.67 0.59 -2.75
C ASP A 213 -19.59 1.36 -4.08
N ASN A 214 -18.90 0.80 -5.06
CA ASN A 214 -18.65 1.39 -6.39
C ASN A 214 -17.86 2.71 -6.38
N ARG A 215 -17.24 3.10 -5.28
CA ARG A 215 -16.29 4.21 -5.28
C ARG A 215 -14.96 3.79 -5.89
N PHE A 216 -14.33 4.69 -6.61
CA PHE A 216 -13.01 4.43 -7.18
C PHE A 216 -11.93 5.08 -6.30
N LEU A 217 -11.04 4.24 -5.80
CA LEU A 217 -9.85 4.68 -5.07
C LEU A 217 -8.70 4.85 -6.07
N PHE A 218 -8.07 6.03 -6.03
CA PHE A 218 -6.89 6.33 -6.83
C PHE A 218 -5.82 6.95 -5.95
N GLY A 219 -4.68 6.27 -5.86
CA GLY A 219 -3.55 6.68 -5.05
C GLY A 219 -2.32 7.02 -5.88
N ALA A 220 -1.50 7.94 -5.38
CA ALA A 220 -0.24 8.32 -5.99
C ALA A 220 0.80 8.70 -4.92
N ARG A 221 2.06 8.46 -5.22
CA ARG A 221 3.18 8.94 -4.42
C ARG A 221 3.54 10.38 -4.80
N GLY A 222 4.21 11.08 -3.87
CA GLY A 222 4.84 12.36 -4.14
C GLY A 222 4.05 13.56 -3.64
N ASP A 223 4.44 14.04 -2.47
CA ASP A 223 4.32 15.39 -1.98
C ASP A 223 5.57 15.61 -1.13
N LEU A 224 6.36 16.63 -1.46
CA LEU A 224 7.64 16.88 -0.80
C LEU A 224 7.52 17.86 0.37
N ILE A 225 6.49 18.69 0.38
CA ILE A 225 6.37 19.83 1.30
C ILE A 225 5.46 19.50 2.49
N GLY A 226 4.42 18.69 2.27
CA GLY A 226 3.49 18.26 3.31
C GLY A 226 2.58 19.34 3.89
N SER A 227 2.56 20.57 3.34
CA SER A 227 1.66 21.65 3.76
C SER A 227 0.21 21.39 3.35
N GLU A 228 -0.75 22.08 3.97
CA GLU A 228 -2.16 21.99 3.56
C GLU A 228 -2.38 22.49 2.12
N LYS A 229 -1.70 23.58 1.74
CA LYS A 229 -1.75 24.11 0.38
C LYS A 229 -1.25 23.08 -0.64
N SER A 230 -0.08 22.46 -0.41
CA SER A 230 0.45 21.43 -1.30
C SER A 230 -0.47 20.19 -1.37
N SER A 231 -1.15 19.87 -0.28
CA SER A 231 -2.13 18.77 -0.23
C SER A 231 -3.32 19.03 -1.17
N LEU A 232 -3.88 20.24 -1.17
CA LEU A 232 -5.00 20.60 -2.05
C LEU A 232 -4.57 20.63 -3.52
N GLU A 233 -3.42 21.20 -3.81
CA GLU A 233 -2.85 21.21 -5.17
C GLU A 233 -2.59 19.79 -5.67
N LYS A 234 -2.06 18.91 -4.80
CA LYS A 234 -1.83 17.51 -5.13
C LYS A 234 -3.13 16.76 -5.39
N SER A 235 -4.17 16.98 -4.58
CA SER A 235 -5.50 16.38 -4.80
C SER A 235 -6.06 16.74 -6.17
N LYS A 236 -6.03 18.03 -6.54
CA LYS A 236 -6.47 18.50 -7.86
C LYS A 236 -5.65 17.88 -9.00
N ASN A 237 -4.34 17.79 -8.82
CA ASN A 237 -3.49 17.13 -9.82
C ASN A 237 -3.84 15.66 -9.96
N MET A 238 -4.05 14.93 -8.86
CA MET A 238 -4.43 13.52 -8.89
C MET A 238 -5.79 13.30 -9.58
N GLU A 239 -6.76 14.18 -9.34
CA GLU A 239 -8.04 14.16 -10.04
C GLU A 239 -7.85 14.33 -11.55
N GLN A 240 -7.00 15.27 -11.98
CA GLN A 240 -6.66 15.45 -13.40
C GLN A 240 -5.97 14.21 -13.98
N GLN A 241 -5.04 13.61 -13.26
CA GLN A 241 -4.37 12.37 -13.70
C GLN A 241 -5.36 11.21 -13.81
N MET A 242 -6.23 11.02 -12.82
CA MET A 242 -7.28 10.00 -12.88
C MET A 242 -8.17 10.18 -14.12
N LYS A 243 -8.59 11.42 -14.42
CA LYS A 243 -9.40 11.74 -15.59
C LYS A 243 -8.67 11.58 -16.92
N LYS A 244 -7.34 11.65 -16.94
CA LYS A 244 -6.53 11.29 -18.12
C LYS A 244 -6.48 9.79 -18.35
N VAL A 245 -6.34 9.02 -17.27
CA VAL A 245 -6.33 7.54 -17.34
C VAL A 245 -7.72 7.02 -17.69
N PHE A 246 -8.78 7.65 -17.14
CA PHE A 246 -10.17 7.25 -17.32
C PHE A 246 -11.02 8.43 -17.85
N PRO A 247 -10.91 8.79 -19.14
CA PRO A 247 -11.49 10.03 -19.67
C PRO A 247 -13.03 10.06 -19.67
N ASN A 248 -13.70 8.91 -19.68
CA ASN A 248 -15.16 8.86 -19.57
C ASN A 248 -15.65 9.25 -18.16
N TRP A 249 -14.77 9.31 -17.18
CA TRP A 249 -15.06 9.78 -15.82
C TRP A 249 -14.72 11.27 -15.60
N LYS A 250 -14.62 12.06 -16.67
CA LYS A 250 -14.31 13.51 -16.58
C LYS A 250 -15.26 14.31 -15.68
N ASN A 251 -16.51 13.87 -15.55
CA ASN A 251 -17.56 14.49 -14.73
C ASN A 251 -17.72 13.84 -13.35
N VAL A 252 -16.87 12.87 -13.00
CA VAL A 252 -16.92 12.21 -11.70
C VAL A 252 -16.26 13.11 -10.65
N ASN A 253 -16.99 13.37 -9.56
CA ASN A 253 -16.50 14.17 -8.44
C ASN A 253 -15.69 13.36 -7.46
N ILE A 254 -14.75 14.02 -6.78
CA ILE A 254 -13.97 13.46 -5.67
C ILE A 254 -14.67 13.82 -4.37
N ASP A 255 -15.07 12.81 -3.59
CA ASP A 255 -15.70 13.00 -2.29
C ASP A 255 -14.67 13.08 -1.15
N PHE A 256 -13.57 12.33 -1.26
CA PHE A 256 -12.59 12.24 -0.19
C PHE A 256 -11.17 12.37 -0.73
N HIS A 257 -10.35 13.02 0.06
CA HIS A 257 -8.90 13.09 -0.13
C HIS A 257 -8.21 12.97 1.23
N TRP A 258 -7.18 12.14 1.30
CA TRP A 258 -6.29 12.10 2.46
C TRP A 258 -4.87 11.73 2.06
N ARG A 259 -3.98 11.87 3.01
CA ARG A 259 -2.57 11.52 2.86
C ARG A 259 -2.06 10.79 4.10
N GLY A 260 -1.00 10.02 3.92
CA GLY A 260 -0.31 9.32 4.99
C GLY A 260 1.19 9.28 4.78
N LEU A 261 1.93 9.07 5.85
CA LEU A 261 3.37 8.88 5.79
C LEU A 261 3.71 7.40 5.57
N VAL A 262 4.63 7.16 4.67
CA VAL A 262 5.26 5.86 4.43
C VAL A 262 6.71 5.97 4.86
N ALA A 263 7.17 5.07 5.72
CA ALA A 263 8.57 4.99 6.14
C ALA A 263 9.40 4.33 5.04
N VAL A 264 10.24 5.10 4.37
CA VAL A 264 11.21 4.56 3.42
C VAL A 264 12.56 4.49 4.13
N THR A 265 13.11 3.29 4.26
CA THR A 265 14.44 3.13 4.87
C THR A 265 15.52 3.56 3.89
N THR A 266 16.65 4.08 4.41
CA THR A 266 17.79 4.50 3.57
C THR A 266 18.37 3.37 2.73
N LYS A 267 18.16 2.13 3.14
CA LYS A 267 18.62 0.93 2.41
C LYS A 267 17.58 0.41 1.41
N PHE A 268 16.36 0.95 1.39
CA PHE A 268 15.22 0.42 0.63
C PHE A 268 14.91 -1.05 0.93
N SER A 269 15.23 -1.51 2.13
CA SER A 269 14.98 -2.86 2.63
C SER A 269 14.59 -2.80 4.11
N PRO A 270 13.90 -3.81 4.64
CA PRO A 270 13.70 -3.94 6.08
C PRO A 270 15.05 -3.91 6.81
N SER A 271 15.12 -3.19 7.91
CA SER A 271 16.35 -3.02 8.71
C SER A 271 16.18 -3.64 10.09
#